data_13b403c869db3da9f560b66a29537d2b
#
_entry.id   13b403c869db3da9f560b66a29537d2b
#
_cell.length_a   1.000
_cell.length_b   1.000
_cell.length_c   1.000
_cell.angle_alpha   90.00
_cell.angle_beta   90.00
_cell.angle_gamma   90.00
#
_symmetry.space_group_name_H-M   'P 1'
#
loop_
_entity.id
_entity.type
_entity.pdbx_description
1 polymer ?
#
loop_
_entity_poly.entity_id
_entity_poly.type
_entity_poly.pdbx_seq_one_letter_code
_entity_poly.pdbx_strand_id
1 'polypeptide(L)'
;MRVEDFMTRRVVTITPDTTLLAAAKLMLEHRVGGLPVLDPSARIIGIFSESDLLREEGKGEDGSPWLQMMVGPDGEPAEPRRLDARKVADIMTRQPITIAPGASIAQACRLLHEHRLRRLPVVESDKLVGMIARADLVRAVAVSAEKAWPAPIRDVSVDARLAELERQIWRNRARVVRPF
;
A
#
# COMPACT_ATOMS: atom_id res chain seq x y z
N MET A 1 -16.76 6.45 -14.22
CA MET A 1 -16.03 6.52 -12.94
C MET A 1 -14.58 6.81 -13.24
N ARG A 2 -14.07 7.84 -12.64
CA ARG A 2 -12.70 8.33 -12.80
C ARG A 2 -11.87 7.99 -11.56
N VAL A 3 -10.56 8.00 -11.72
CA VAL A 3 -9.60 7.76 -10.63
C VAL A 3 -9.79 8.76 -9.48
N GLU A 4 -10.02 10.03 -9.79
CA GLU A 4 -10.24 11.11 -8.81
C GLU A 4 -11.44 10.90 -7.88
N ASP A 5 -12.44 10.11 -8.31
CA ASP A 5 -13.64 9.79 -7.52
C ASP A 5 -13.33 8.82 -6.37
N PHE A 6 -12.24 8.04 -6.50
CA PHE A 6 -11.92 6.92 -5.60
C PHE A 6 -10.53 7.01 -4.96
N MET A 7 -9.64 7.85 -5.47
CA MET A 7 -8.28 7.99 -4.96
C MET A 7 -8.23 8.55 -3.53
N THR A 8 -7.21 8.19 -2.79
CA THR A 8 -6.84 8.83 -1.53
C THR A 8 -6.08 10.12 -1.84
N ARG A 9 -6.60 11.28 -1.39
CA ARG A 9 -5.99 12.60 -1.65
C ARG A 9 -4.94 12.99 -0.61
N ARG A 10 -5.12 12.61 0.66
CA ARG A 10 -4.15 12.87 1.72
C ARG A 10 -3.12 11.75 1.74
N VAL A 11 -2.04 11.94 1.01
CA VAL A 11 -0.98 10.96 0.84
C VAL A 11 0.20 11.30 1.74
N VAL A 12 0.63 10.33 2.54
CA VAL A 12 1.88 10.44 3.30
C VAL A 12 3.03 10.25 2.32
N THR A 13 3.94 11.19 2.28
CA THR A 13 5.09 11.21 1.37
C THR A 13 6.40 11.31 2.14
N ILE A 14 7.49 10.91 1.51
CA ILE A 14 8.84 10.97 2.06
C ILE A 14 9.79 11.57 1.02
N THR A 15 11.00 11.87 1.48
CA THR A 15 12.10 12.32 0.61
C THR A 15 13.09 11.18 0.37
N PRO A 16 13.95 11.26 -0.66
CA PRO A 16 14.98 10.26 -0.91
C PRO A 16 15.98 10.11 0.25
N ASP A 17 16.16 11.15 1.05
CA ASP A 17 17.05 11.14 2.22
C ASP A 17 16.43 10.54 3.48
N THR A 18 15.14 10.22 3.46
CA THR A 18 14.46 9.55 4.59
C THR A 18 15.13 8.21 4.87
N THR A 19 15.44 7.92 6.15
CA THR A 19 16.03 6.64 6.53
C THR A 19 15.01 5.50 6.40
N LEU A 20 15.48 4.28 6.18
CA LEU A 20 14.59 3.12 6.07
C LEU A 20 13.77 2.92 7.35
N LEU A 21 14.37 3.15 8.52
CA LEU A 21 13.67 3.06 9.81
C LEU A 21 12.57 4.11 9.93
N ALA A 22 12.84 5.36 9.55
CA ALA A 22 11.84 6.41 9.56
C ALA A 22 10.67 6.11 8.59
N ALA A 23 10.99 5.65 7.38
CA ALA A 23 9.98 5.25 6.41
C ALA A 23 9.12 4.08 6.92
N ALA A 24 9.73 3.05 7.51
CA ALA A 24 9.01 1.91 8.09
C ALA A 24 8.07 2.35 9.24
N LYS A 25 8.52 3.25 10.13
CA LYS A 25 7.69 3.82 11.20
C LYS A 25 6.49 4.56 10.63
N LEU A 26 6.67 5.40 9.59
CA LEU A 26 5.56 6.09 8.91
C LEU A 26 4.56 5.12 8.28
N MET A 27 5.05 4.03 7.65
CA MET A 27 4.16 3.00 7.09
C MET A 27 3.30 2.34 8.15
N LEU A 28 3.86 2.03 9.31
CA LEU A 28 3.13 1.43 10.44
C LEU A 28 2.14 2.42 11.08
N GLU A 29 2.56 3.65 11.35
CA GLU A 29 1.75 4.70 11.96
C GLU A 29 0.52 5.03 11.10
N HIS A 30 0.74 5.19 9.80
CA HIS A 30 -0.34 5.52 8.85
C HIS A 30 -1.03 4.30 8.23
N ARG A 31 -0.62 3.07 8.59
CA ARG A 31 -1.15 1.80 8.07
C ARG A 31 -1.15 1.74 6.54
N VAL A 32 -0.06 2.19 5.93
CA VAL A 32 0.12 2.19 4.48
C VAL A 32 1.28 1.26 4.09
N GLY A 33 1.11 0.47 3.05
CA GLY A 33 2.14 -0.47 2.57
C GLY A 33 3.06 0.16 1.50
N GLY A 34 3.18 1.49 1.43
CA GLY A 34 4.12 2.20 0.56
C GLY A 34 3.90 3.69 0.53
N LEU A 35 4.99 4.40 0.32
CA LEU A 35 5.12 5.84 0.41
C LEU A 35 5.69 6.40 -0.89
N PRO A 36 5.04 7.39 -1.54
CA PRO A 36 5.66 8.13 -2.63
C PRO A 36 6.87 8.92 -2.15
N VAL A 37 7.92 8.92 -2.97
CA VAL A 37 9.16 9.66 -2.72
C VAL A 37 9.15 10.88 -3.62
N LEU A 38 9.24 12.06 -3.01
CA LEU A 38 9.21 13.33 -3.71
C LEU A 38 10.57 14.03 -3.71
N ASP A 39 10.85 14.75 -4.79
CA ASP A 39 11.98 15.67 -4.85
C ASP A 39 11.64 17.01 -4.15
N PRO A 40 12.62 17.93 -3.97
CA PRO A 40 12.38 19.24 -3.37
C PRO A 40 11.35 20.11 -4.12
N SER A 41 11.07 19.80 -5.40
CA SER A 41 10.05 20.46 -6.22
C SER A 41 8.68 19.81 -6.12
N ALA A 42 8.49 18.87 -5.16
CA ALA A 42 7.29 18.08 -4.95
C ALA A 42 6.89 17.16 -6.14
N ARG A 43 7.83 16.84 -7.02
CA ARG A 43 7.61 15.86 -8.09
C ARG A 43 7.91 14.46 -7.58
N ILE A 44 7.12 13.50 -8.05
CA ILE A 44 7.35 12.11 -7.69
C ILE A 44 8.56 11.53 -8.44
N ILE A 45 9.53 11.02 -7.69
CA ILE A 45 10.76 10.42 -8.23
C ILE A 45 10.86 8.93 -7.94
N GLY A 46 10.05 8.42 -7.02
CA GLY A 46 10.05 7.02 -6.65
C GLY A 46 8.86 6.61 -5.80
N ILE A 47 8.80 5.33 -5.51
CA ILE A 47 7.93 4.73 -4.48
C ILE A 47 8.81 3.83 -3.61
N PHE A 48 8.61 3.92 -2.30
CA PHE A 48 9.13 2.98 -1.33
C PHE A 48 7.98 2.15 -0.76
N SER A 49 8.11 0.83 -0.75
CA SER A 49 7.04 -0.09 -0.36
C SER A 49 7.56 -1.33 0.37
N GLU A 50 6.66 -2.10 0.96
CA GLU A 50 6.97 -3.42 1.56
C GLU A 50 7.75 -4.32 0.59
N SER A 51 7.43 -4.25 -0.72
CA SER A 51 8.10 -5.06 -1.74
C SER A 51 9.57 -4.69 -1.94
N ASP A 52 9.94 -3.43 -1.69
CA ASP A 52 11.32 -2.97 -1.83
C ASP A 52 12.20 -3.51 -0.68
N LEU A 53 11.60 -3.72 0.49
CA LEU A 53 12.25 -4.37 1.64
C LEU A 53 12.46 -5.87 1.42
N LEU A 54 11.68 -6.50 0.53
CA LEU A 54 11.72 -7.95 0.27
C LEU A 54 12.49 -8.31 -1.01
N ARG A 55 12.93 -7.34 -1.80
CA ARG A 55 13.68 -7.60 -3.04
C ARG A 55 15.08 -8.10 -2.73
N GLU A 56 15.49 -9.15 -3.47
CA GLU A 56 16.87 -9.65 -3.44
C GLU A 56 17.89 -8.61 -3.91
N GLU A 57 17.47 -7.64 -4.74
CA GLU A 57 18.31 -6.55 -5.23
C GLU A 57 18.68 -5.53 -4.14
N GLY A 58 17.92 -5.48 -3.05
CA GLY A 58 18.23 -4.75 -1.83
C GLY A 58 19.23 -5.53 -0.97
N LYS A 59 20.32 -6.03 -1.52
CA LYS A 59 21.36 -6.69 -0.75
C LYS A 59 22.18 -5.66 0.01
N GLY A 60 22.45 -5.97 1.29
CA GLY A 60 23.43 -5.24 2.08
C GLY A 60 24.83 -5.31 1.44
N GLU A 61 25.78 -4.55 1.93
CA GLU A 61 27.19 -4.60 1.49
C GLU A 61 27.80 -6.01 1.58
N ASP A 62 27.24 -6.84 2.46
CA ASP A 62 27.59 -8.25 2.65
C ASP A 62 26.80 -9.23 1.74
N GLY A 63 25.93 -8.70 0.86
CA GLY A 63 25.10 -9.49 -0.05
C GLY A 63 23.89 -10.16 0.60
N SER A 64 23.58 -9.89 1.87
CA SER A 64 22.43 -10.45 2.56
C SER A 64 21.12 -9.71 2.16
N PRO A 65 19.98 -10.44 2.05
CA PRO A 65 18.68 -9.82 1.84
C PRO A 65 18.34 -8.83 2.97
N TRP A 66 17.71 -7.71 2.64
CA TRP A 66 17.28 -6.68 3.59
C TRP A 66 16.49 -7.24 4.78
N LEU A 67 15.67 -8.26 4.54
CA LEU A 67 14.91 -8.93 5.59
C LEU A 67 15.83 -9.57 6.65
N GLN A 68 16.94 -10.18 6.24
CA GLN A 68 17.93 -10.73 7.17
C GLN A 68 18.70 -9.64 7.91
N MET A 69 18.80 -8.44 7.34
CA MET A 69 19.35 -7.28 8.05
C MET A 69 18.37 -6.69 9.07
N MET A 70 17.05 -6.89 8.87
CA MET A 70 16.00 -6.46 9.81
C MET A 70 15.79 -7.48 10.93
N VAL A 71 16.15 -8.74 10.67
CA VAL A 71 16.05 -9.86 11.61
C VAL A 71 17.41 -10.49 11.68
N GLY A 72 18.07 -10.40 12.82
CA GLY A 72 19.35 -11.04 13.06
C GLY A 72 19.28 -12.57 12.87
N PRO A 73 20.42 -13.28 12.80
CA PRO A 73 20.46 -14.73 12.53
C PRO A 73 19.65 -15.56 13.54
N ASP A 74 19.41 -15.03 14.74
CA ASP A 74 18.66 -15.70 15.81
C ASP A 74 17.20 -15.25 15.89
N GLY A 75 16.68 -14.52 14.88
CA GLY A 75 15.32 -14.00 14.86
C GLY A 75 15.10 -12.73 15.71
N GLU A 76 16.13 -12.22 16.35
CA GLU A 76 16.10 -10.97 17.07
C GLU A 76 16.01 -9.77 16.11
N PRO A 77 15.34 -8.67 16.49
CA PRO A 77 15.31 -7.45 15.69
C PRO A 77 16.74 -6.96 15.41
N ALA A 78 17.06 -6.70 14.15
CA ALA A 78 18.34 -6.12 13.77
C ALA A 78 18.59 -4.81 14.52
N GLU A 79 19.84 -4.51 14.80
CA GLU A 79 20.19 -3.24 15.46
C GLU A 79 19.61 -2.04 14.67
N PRO A 80 18.81 -1.18 15.31
CA PRO A 80 18.19 -0.02 14.64
C PRO A 80 19.19 0.87 13.89
N ARG A 81 20.44 0.90 14.36
CA ARG A 81 21.53 1.69 13.75
C ARG A 81 21.82 1.34 12.29
N ARG A 82 21.61 0.08 11.86
CA ARG A 82 21.83 -0.32 10.46
C ARG A 82 20.74 0.21 9.53
N LEU A 83 19.51 0.30 10.02
CA LEU A 83 18.38 0.87 9.24
C LEU A 83 18.42 2.40 9.21
N ASP A 84 18.96 3.04 10.23
CA ASP A 84 19.18 4.50 10.26
C ASP A 84 20.32 4.95 9.35
N ALA A 85 21.29 4.09 9.06
CA ALA A 85 22.41 4.41 8.18
C ALA A 85 22.03 4.41 6.69
N ARG A 86 20.87 3.81 6.31
CA ARG A 86 20.45 3.63 4.92
C ARG A 86 19.28 4.51 4.57
N LYS A 87 19.29 5.01 3.32
CA LYS A 87 18.29 5.92 2.79
C LYS A 87 17.30 5.20 1.87
N VAL A 88 16.10 5.72 1.80
CA VAL A 88 15.07 5.28 0.85
C VAL A 88 15.58 5.33 -0.59
N ALA A 89 16.40 6.33 -0.94
CA ALA A 89 17.01 6.47 -2.27
C ALA A 89 17.77 5.22 -2.73
N ASP A 90 18.31 4.42 -1.79
CA ASP A 90 19.15 3.27 -2.10
C ASP A 90 18.35 2.07 -2.64
N ILE A 91 17.08 1.97 -2.21
CA ILE A 91 16.24 0.77 -2.51
C ILE A 91 14.88 1.08 -3.13
N MET A 92 14.45 2.34 -3.19
CA MET A 92 13.15 2.72 -3.76
C MET A 92 13.02 2.28 -5.23
N THR A 93 11.81 1.96 -5.65
CA THR A 93 11.49 1.83 -7.07
C THR A 93 11.47 3.22 -7.69
N ARG A 94 12.42 3.49 -8.61
CA ARG A 94 12.54 4.77 -9.33
C ARG A 94 11.56 4.83 -10.49
N GLN A 95 11.21 6.05 -10.93
CA GLN A 95 10.34 6.32 -12.07
C GLN A 95 9.04 5.48 -12.02
N PRO A 96 8.22 5.65 -10.98
CA PRO A 96 7.03 4.85 -10.80
C PRO A 96 6.03 5.09 -11.93
N ILE A 97 5.29 4.05 -12.29
CA ILE A 97 4.15 4.19 -13.19
C ILE A 97 3.10 5.03 -12.48
N THR A 98 2.63 6.08 -13.14
CA THR A 98 1.63 7.02 -12.62
C THR A 98 0.37 7.00 -13.45
N ILE A 99 -0.69 7.62 -12.95
CA ILE A 99 -1.97 7.77 -13.65
C ILE A 99 -2.53 9.16 -13.43
N ALA A 100 -3.24 9.70 -14.43
CA ALA A 100 -3.91 10.99 -14.30
C ALA A 100 -5.22 10.87 -13.48
N PRO A 101 -5.65 11.93 -12.75
CA PRO A 101 -6.89 11.91 -11.96
C PRO A 101 -8.14 11.69 -12.82
N GLY A 102 -8.15 12.23 -14.03
CA GLY A 102 -9.23 12.07 -14.99
C GLY A 102 -9.29 10.71 -15.71
N ALA A 103 -8.29 9.84 -15.52
CA ALA A 103 -8.28 8.52 -16.12
C ALA A 103 -9.43 7.64 -15.60
N SER A 104 -9.81 6.63 -16.39
CA SER A 104 -10.88 5.71 -15.99
C SER A 104 -10.40 4.67 -14.97
N ILE A 105 -11.33 4.18 -14.12
CA ILE A 105 -11.07 3.05 -13.22
C ILE A 105 -10.63 1.81 -14.00
N ALA A 106 -11.17 1.57 -15.20
CA ALA A 106 -10.75 0.47 -16.05
C ALA A 106 -9.27 0.58 -16.49
N GLN A 107 -8.79 1.80 -16.74
CA GLN A 107 -7.37 2.04 -17.05
C GLN A 107 -6.49 1.80 -15.82
N ALA A 108 -6.90 2.24 -14.63
CA ALA A 108 -6.21 1.94 -13.39
C ALA A 108 -6.11 0.42 -13.15
N CYS A 109 -7.22 -0.31 -13.36
CA CYS A 109 -7.24 -1.79 -13.28
C CYS A 109 -6.19 -2.42 -14.19
N ARG A 110 -6.15 -2.01 -15.46
CA ARG A 110 -5.17 -2.55 -16.42
C ARG A 110 -3.75 -2.32 -15.97
N LEU A 111 -3.37 -1.08 -15.63
CA LEU A 111 -2.02 -0.75 -15.19
C LEU A 111 -1.61 -1.54 -13.95
N LEU A 112 -2.48 -1.64 -12.95
CA LEU A 112 -2.21 -2.42 -11.72
C LEU A 112 -2.04 -3.92 -12.02
N HIS A 113 -2.77 -4.46 -13.00
CA HIS A 113 -2.68 -5.86 -13.39
C HIS A 113 -1.43 -6.14 -14.24
N GLU A 114 -1.25 -5.43 -15.34
CA GLU A 114 -0.16 -5.62 -16.31
C GLU A 114 1.22 -5.48 -15.66
N HIS A 115 1.37 -4.48 -14.80
CA HIS A 115 2.63 -4.21 -14.10
C HIS A 115 2.73 -4.88 -12.71
N ARG A 116 1.76 -5.71 -12.33
CA ARG A 116 1.69 -6.40 -11.03
C ARG A 116 1.79 -5.47 -9.84
N LEU A 117 1.29 -4.24 -9.97
CA LEU A 117 1.34 -3.20 -8.95
C LEU A 117 0.19 -3.36 -7.94
N ARG A 118 0.41 -2.89 -6.73
CA ARG A 118 -0.61 -2.81 -5.68
C ARG A 118 -1.28 -1.44 -5.63
N ARG A 119 -0.60 -0.40 -6.11
CA ARG A 119 -1.04 1.00 -6.09
C ARG A 119 -0.37 1.80 -7.20
N LEU A 120 -0.99 2.93 -7.56
CA LEU A 120 -0.47 3.90 -8.52
C LEU A 120 -0.51 5.29 -7.89
N PRO A 121 0.56 6.08 -8.01
CA PRO A 121 0.49 7.52 -7.77
C PRO A 121 -0.40 8.18 -8.80
N VAL A 122 -1.24 9.08 -8.33
CA VAL A 122 -2.07 9.93 -9.19
C VAL A 122 -1.37 11.27 -9.34
N VAL A 123 -1.03 11.65 -10.57
CA VAL A 123 -0.22 12.82 -10.89
C VAL A 123 -0.97 13.74 -11.85
N GLU A 124 -0.92 15.03 -11.56
CA GLU A 124 -1.45 16.09 -12.40
C GLU A 124 -0.42 17.21 -12.48
N SER A 125 -0.07 17.64 -13.70
CA SER A 125 0.96 18.68 -13.94
C SER A 125 2.27 18.41 -13.17
N ASP A 126 2.76 17.17 -13.25
CA ASP A 126 3.96 16.65 -12.58
C ASP A 126 3.91 16.61 -11.04
N LYS A 127 2.77 16.94 -10.44
CA LYS A 127 2.60 16.93 -8.98
C LYS A 127 1.75 15.75 -8.53
N LEU A 128 2.14 15.16 -7.40
CA LEU A 128 1.34 14.13 -6.75
C LEU A 128 0.05 14.73 -6.19
N VAL A 129 -1.12 14.27 -6.67
CA VAL A 129 -2.44 14.72 -6.22
C VAL A 129 -3.22 13.62 -5.47
N GLY A 130 -2.74 12.39 -5.49
CA GLY A 130 -3.37 11.27 -4.80
C GLY A 130 -2.66 9.95 -5.01
N MET A 131 -3.26 8.90 -4.43
CA MET A 131 -2.89 7.50 -4.65
C MET A 131 -4.15 6.69 -4.93
N ILE A 132 -4.07 5.73 -5.85
CA ILE A 132 -5.12 4.74 -6.06
C ILE A 132 -4.56 3.33 -5.87
N ALA A 133 -5.23 2.51 -5.09
CA ALA A 133 -4.84 1.14 -4.76
C ALA A 133 -5.87 0.12 -5.24
N ARG A 134 -5.51 -1.17 -5.24
CA ARG A 134 -6.45 -2.26 -5.61
C ARG A 134 -7.74 -2.23 -4.77
N ALA A 135 -7.65 -1.88 -3.48
CA ALA A 135 -8.83 -1.76 -2.62
C ALA A 135 -9.82 -0.68 -3.09
N ASP A 136 -9.31 0.42 -3.68
CA ASP A 136 -10.15 1.48 -4.23
C ASP A 136 -10.92 1.01 -5.46
N LEU A 137 -10.31 0.11 -6.26
CA LEU A 137 -11.00 -0.50 -7.41
C LEU A 137 -12.14 -1.42 -6.96
N VAL A 138 -11.94 -2.19 -5.88
CA VAL A 138 -13.01 -3.00 -5.29
C VAL A 138 -14.16 -2.11 -4.83
N ARG A 139 -13.84 -0.98 -4.17
CA ARG A 139 -14.86 0.02 -3.78
C ARG A 139 -15.59 0.59 -4.99
N ALA A 140 -14.88 0.90 -6.08
CA ALA A 140 -15.49 1.39 -7.31
C ALA A 140 -16.46 0.38 -7.94
N VAL A 141 -16.11 -0.91 -7.92
CA VAL A 141 -16.99 -1.99 -8.38
C VAL A 141 -18.24 -2.09 -7.50
N ALA A 142 -18.10 -2.06 -6.17
CA ALA A 142 -19.22 -2.12 -5.24
C ALA A 142 -20.20 -0.97 -5.48
N VAL A 143 -19.71 0.28 -5.59
CA VAL A 143 -20.54 1.46 -5.89
C VAL A 143 -21.22 1.34 -7.25
N SER A 144 -20.58 0.73 -8.25
CA SER A 144 -21.21 0.46 -9.55
C SER A 144 -22.33 -0.54 -9.45
N ALA A 145 -22.12 -1.62 -8.71
CA ALA A 145 -23.10 -2.66 -8.53
C ALA A 145 -24.35 -2.12 -7.83
N GLU A 146 -24.21 -1.28 -6.81
CA GLU A 146 -25.32 -0.62 -6.13
C GLU A 146 -26.16 0.26 -7.06
N LYS A 147 -25.54 0.93 -8.04
CA LYS A 147 -26.23 1.75 -9.05
C LYS A 147 -26.90 0.94 -10.14
N ALA A 148 -26.35 -0.24 -10.48
CA ALA A 148 -26.80 -1.09 -11.58
C ALA A 148 -27.79 -2.16 -11.11
N TRP A 149 -27.80 -2.50 -9.82
CA TRP A 149 -28.68 -3.53 -9.27
C TRP A 149 -29.95 -2.88 -8.73
N PRO A 150 -31.16 -3.33 -9.18
CA PRO A 150 -32.39 -3.00 -8.48
C PRO A 150 -32.22 -3.44 -7.03
N ALA A 151 -32.67 -2.61 -6.07
CA ALA A 151 -32.50 -2.84 -4.64
C ALA A 151 -32.63 -4.35 -4.32
N PRO A 152 -31.64 -4.96 -3.66
CA PRO A 152 -31.72 -6.39 -3.38
C PRO A 152 -33.04 -6.66 -2.69
N ILE A 153 -33.75 -7.68 -3.14
CA ILE A 153 -34.83 -8.26 -2.36
C ILE A 153 -34.14 -8.59 -1.03
N ARG A 154 -34.41 -7.78 -0.01
CA ARG A 154 -33.84 -7.99 1.33
C ARG A 154 -34.38 -9.33 1.83
N ASP A 155 -33.68 -10.39 1.50
CA ASP A 155 -33.90 -11.66 2.17
C ASP A 155 -33.29 -11.51 3.56
N VAL A 156 -34.16 -11.19 4.51
CA VAL A 156 -33.81 -11.04 5.94
C VAL A 156 -33.06 -12.26 6.48
N SER A 157 -33.21 -13.42 5.83
CA SER A 157 -32.53 -14.67 6.18
C SER A 157 -31.03 -14.65 5.81
N VAL A 158 -30.65 -13.97 4.72
CA VAL A 158 -29.26 -13.86 4.27
C VAL A 158 -28.50 -12.86 5.14
N ASP A 159 -29.11 -11.71 5.46
CA ASP A 159 -28.51 -10.71 6.34
C ASP A 159 -28.28 -11.26 7.76
N ALA A 160 -29.23 -12.04 8.29
CA ALA A 160 -29.08 -12.70 9.58
C ALA A 160 -27.96 -13.76 9.56
N ARG A 161 -27.80 -14.48 8.45
CA ARG A 161 -26.77 -15.51 8.28
C ARG A 161 -25.37 -14.92 8.12
N LEU A 162 -25.24 -13.80 7.38
CA LEU A 162 -24.00 -13.04 7.26
C LEU A 162 -23.57 -12.47 8.61
N ALA A 163 -24.49 -11.85 9.35
CA ALA A 163 -24.22 -11.33 10.69
C ALA A 163 -23.81 -12.42 11.69
N GLU A 164 -24.34 -13.63 11.56
CA GLU A 164 -23.94 -14.78 12.41
C GLU A 164 -22.55 -15.30 12.00
N LEU A 165 -22.24 -15.38 10.71
CA LEU A 165 -20.91 -15.74 10.20
C LEU A 165 -19.85 -14.73 10.64
N GLU A 166 -20.13 -13.45 10.57
CA GLU A 166 -19.23 -12.40 11.06
C GLU A 166 -18.98 -12.54 12.56
N ARG A 167 -20.02 -12.76 13.37
CA ARG A 167 -19.89 -13.01 14.82
C ARG A 167 -19.08 -14.27 15.12
N GLN A 168 -19.19 -15.31 14.29
CA GLN A 168 -18.42 -16.54 14.42
C GLN A 168 -16.94 -16.33 14.09
N ILE A 169 -16.64 -15.58 13.03
CA ILE A 169 -15.27 -15.24 12.63
C ILE A 169 -14.59 -14.43 13.73
N TRP A 170 -15.27 -13.45 14.31
CA TRP A 170 -14.73 -12.64 15.40
C TRP A 170 -14.52 -13.43 16.69
N ARG A 171 -15.44 -14.32 17.04
CA ARG A 171 -15.27 -15.23 18.20
C ARG A 171 -14.08 -16.18 18.05
N ASN A 172 -13.84 -16.68 16.83
CA ASN A 172 -12.70 -17.57 16.58
C ASN A 172 -11.36 -16.81 16.56
N ARG A 173 -11.32 -15.57 16.09
CA ARG A 173 -10.13 -14.70 16.18
C ARG A 173 -9.76 -14.36 17.64
N ALA A 174 -10.74 -14.13 18.48
CA ALA A 174 -10.50 -13.86 19.91
C ALA A 174 -9.91 -15.06 20.68
N ARG A 175 -10.08 -16.30 20.16
CA ARG A 175 -9.51 -17.51 20.77
C ARG A 175 -8.05 -17.81 20.38
N VAL A 176 -7.54 -17.16 19.33
CA VAL A 176 -6.16 -17.39 18.81
C VAL A 176 -5.13 -16.47 19.47
N VAL A 177 -5.55 -15.43 20.16
CA VAL A 177 -4.65 -14.55 20.92
C VAL A 177 -4.64 -15.01 22.38
N ARG A 178 -3.88 -16.05 22.71
CA ARG A 178 -3.40 -16.26 24.08
C ARG A 178 -2.06 -15.56 24.21
N PRO A 179 -1.89 -14.63 25.15
CA PRO A 179 -0.57 -14.13 25.51
C PRO A 179 0.18 -15.28 26.17
N PHE A 180 1.43 -15.45 25.78
CA PHE A 180 2.44 -16.19 26.54
C PHE A 180 2.84 -15.40 27.77
#